data_3add62af3256ad9126d70fff1fb827b4
#
_entry.id   3add62af3256ad9126d70fff1fb827b4
#
_cell.length_a   1.000
_cell.length_b   1.000
_cell.length_c   1.000
_cell.angle_alpha   90.00
_cell.angle_beta   90.00
_cell.angle_gamma   90.00
#
_symmetry.space_group_name_H-M   'P 1'
#
loop_
_entity.id
_entity.type
_entity.pdbx_description
1 polymer ?
#
loop_
_entity_poly.entity_id
_entity_poly.type
_entity_poly.pdbx_seq_one_letter_code
_entity_poly.pdbx_strand_id
1 'polypeptide(L)'
;MAGIYIHIPFCKQRCTYCAFVSGAPLFCRRKYVEVLKKEIESRLDKWVSVDTVYVGGGTPSMLERGMLKEIFDSLSKACDMRAKEITVECNPDSVDKEFCDEIISAGVNRVSIGLQTANDKLLKCVNRPHDLSSFLRAWESLSPIKNKSVDIMMGLPGQTIEDLASTVDFVTGLNPQHISAYSLTVEDGTVLKESGFVVDEDGEADMYDVMSDILNKKGYRRYEVSNFCLPGYESKHNSSYWDLSDYYGFCLLYTSDAADE
;
A
#
# COMPACT_ATOMS: atom_id res chain seq x y z
N MET A 1 6.41 -14.66 -17.49
CA MET A 1 5.96 -13.26 -17.26
C MET A 1 6.28 -12.95 -15.81
N ALA A 2 6.76 -11.77 -15.51
CA ALA A 2 7.28 -11.43 -14.18
C ALA A 2 6.55 -10.22 -13.60
N GLY A 3 6.52 -10.12 -12.26
CA GLY A 3 6.12 -8.91 -11.55
C GLY A 3 7.29 -7.94 -11.42
N ILE A 4 6.99 -6.65 -11.19
CA ILE A 4 7.95 -5.65 -10.75
C ILE A 4 7.45 -5.03 -9.46
N TYR A 5 8.29 -5.03 -8.42
CA TYR A 5 8.11 -4.26 -7.21
C TYR A 5 9.12 -3.13 -7.12
N ILE A 6 8.66 -1.92 -6.85
CA ILE A 6 9.50 -0.73 -6.65
C ILE A 6 9.26 -0.18 -5.26
N HIS A 7 10.32 -0.13 -4.46
CA HIS A 7 10.25 0.39 -3.10
C HIS A 7 10.60 1.88 -3.05
N ILE A 8 9.69 2.71 -2.54
CA ILE A 8 9.89 4.17 -2.37
C ILE A 8 10.11 4.49 -0.89
N PRO A 9 11.34 4.76 -0.43
CA PRO A 9 11.67 4.85 1.00
C PRO A 9 11.39 6.21 1.64
N PHE A 10 10.38 6.94 1.16
CA PHE A 10 10.07 8.28 1.65
C PHE A 10 8.75 8.32 2.41
N CYS A 11 8.79 8.87 3.63
CA CYS A 11 7.59 9.18 4.42
C CYS A 11 7.71 10.61 4.96
N LYS A 12 6.57 11.27 5.14
CA LYS A 12 6.51 12.57 5.81
C LYS A 12 6.86 12.44 7.29
N GLN A 13 6.34 11.39 7.91
CA GLN A 13 6.65 10.96 9.27
C GLN A 13 6.47 9.44 9.38
N ARG A 14 7.16 8.83 10.33
CA ARG A 14 7.07 7.39 10.58
C ARG A 14 5.95 7.11 11.57
N CYS A 15 5.08 6.17 11.24
CA CYS A 15 4.08 5.65 12.18
C CYS A 15 4.76 4.84 13.28
N THR A 16 4.15 4.79 14.49
CA THR A 16 4.76 4.15 15.66
C THR A 16 4.99 2.66 15.50
N TYR A 17 4.21 2.00 14.66
CA TYR A 17 4.26 0.57 14.37
C TYR A 17 5.11 0.20 13.15
N CYS A 18 5.52 1.16 12.32
CA CYS A 18 6.07 0.87 11.00
C CYS A 18 7.51 0.35 11.08
N ALA A 19 7.73 -0.88 10.63
CA ALA A 19 9.05 -1.50 10.48
C ALA A 19 9.64 -1.37 9.06
N PHE A 20 8.83 -0.93 8.08
CA PHE A 20 9.30 -0.83 6.70
C PHE A 20 10.49 0.10 6.56
N VAL A 21 11.34 -0.20 5.58
CA VAL A 21 12.48 0.66 5.19
C VAL A 21 11.91 1.99 4.65
N SER A 22 11.83 2.96 5.53
CA SER A 22 11.27 4.29 5.24
C SER A 22 12.04 5.36 6.03
N GLY A 23 11.85 6.63 5.70
CA GLY A 23 12.50 7.73 6.42
C GLY A 23 13.77 8.24 5.74
N ALA A 24 14.02 7.88 4.48
CA ALA A 24 15.01 8.58 3.68
C ALA A 24 14.68 10.08 3.61
N PRO A 25 15.70 10.97 3.72
CA PRO A 25 15.45 12.41 3.70
C PRO A 25 14.77 12.85 2.40
N LEU A 26 13.72 13.65 2.50
CA LEU A 26 12.92 14.07 1.34
C LEU A 26 13.75 14.83 0.28
N PHE A 27 14.83 15.52 0.67
CA PHE A 27 15.72 16.18 -0.28
C PHE A 27 16.51 15.22 -1.17
N CYS A 28 16.56 13.92 -0.83
CA CYS A 28 17.22 12.89 -1.63
C CYS A 28 16.35 12.35 -2.78
N ARG A 29 15.07 12.71 -2.88
CA ARG A 29 14.12 12.15 -3.85
C ARG A 29 14.64 12.19 -5.29
N ARG A 30 15.16 13.33 -5.75
CA ARG A 30 15.70 13.47 -7.12
C ARG A 30 16.86 12.51 -7.36
N LYS A 31 17.82 12.47 -6.44
CA LYS A 31 18.98 11.58 -6.52
C LYS A 31 18.56 10.11 -6.51
N TYR A 32 17.58 9.79 -5.67
CA TYR A 32 16.99 8.46 -5.58
C TYR A 32 16.41 8.02 -6.94
N VAL A 33 15.56 8.83 -7.55
CA VAL A 33 14.94 8.52 -8.85
C VAL A 33 15.99 8.34 -9.95
N GLU A 34 17.04 9.16 -9.98
CA GLU A 34 18.15 9.02 -10.92
C GLU A 34 18.88 7.66 -10.77
N VAL A 35 19.11 7.22 -9.52
CA VAL A 35 19.78 5.94 -9.23
C VAL A 35 18.85 4.77 -9.57
N LEU A 36 17.58 4.85 -9.16
CA LEU A 36 16.57 3.84 -9.45
C LEU A 36 16.43 3.60 -10.97
N LYS A 37 16.39 4.66 -11.77
CA LYS A 37 16.32 4.53 -13.25
C LYS A 37 17.53 3.79 -13.80
N LYS A 38 18.73 4.04 -13.29
CA LYS A 38 19.94 3.29 -13.69
C LYS A 38 19.87 1.83 -13.26
N GLU A 39 19.34 1.55 -12.08
CA GLU A 39 19.12 0.17 -11.62
C GLU A 39 18.15 -0.55 -12.54
N ILE A 40 17.02 0.07 -12.90
CA ILE A 40 16.04 -0.46 -13.84
C ILE A 40 16.70 -0.78 -15.18
N GLU A 41 17.43 0.18 -15.76
CA GLU A 41 18.11 0.03 -17.06
C GLU A 41 19.19 -1.05 -17.05
N SER A 42 19.83 -1.29 -15.89
CA SER A 42 20.92 -2.29 -15.77
C SER A 42 20.41 -3.71 -15.52
N ARG A 43 19.22 -3.89 -14.95
CA ARG A 43 18.68 -5.20 -14.52
C ARG A 43 17.57 -5.74 -15.40
N LEU A 44 16.95 -4.90 -16.21
CA LEU A 44 15.93 -5.32 -17.17
C LEU A 44 16.47 -5.28 -18.60
N ASP A 45 15.90 -6.11 -19.42
CA ASP A 45 16.09 -6.08 -20.88
C ASP A 45 14.74 -6.19 -21.59
N LYS A 46 14.74 -5.90 -22.90
CA LYS A 46 13.51 -5.85 -23.71
C LYS A 46 12.81 -7.21 -23.89
N TRP A 47 13.43 -8.28 -23.48
CA TRP A 47 12.87 -9.64 -23.55
C TRP A 47 12.09 -9.98 -22.27
N VAL A 48 12.28 -9.21 -21.20
CA VAL A 48 11.50 -9.37 -19.97
C VAL A 48 10.08 -8.88 -20.21
N SER A 49 9.13 -9.80 -20.20
CA SER A 49 7.70 -9.47 -20.29
C SER A 49 7.12 -9.29 -18.89
N VAL A 50 6.56 -8.11 -18.61
CA VAL A 50 6.06 -7.69 -17.29
C VAL A 50 4.54 -7.67 -17.27
N ASP A 51 3.94 -8.43 -16.35
CA ASP A 51 2.49 -8.54 -16.18
C ASP A 51 1.92 -7.59 -15.13
N THR A 52 2.70 -7.32 -14.06
CA THR A 52 2.27 -6.47 -12.96
C THR A 52 3.39 -5.55 -12.52
N VAL A 53 3.03 -4.33 -12.14
CA VAL A 53 3.93 -3.38 -11.48
C VAL A 53 3.30 -2.91 -10.18
N TYR A 54 4.06 -2.98 -9.10
CA TYR A 54 3.64 -2.49 -7.79
C TYR A 54 4.67 -1.50 -7.26
N VAL A 55 4.23 -0.28 -6.97
CA VAL A 55 5.07 0.77 -6.39
C VAL A 55 4.58 1.02 -4.97
N GLY A 56 5.38 0.65 -3.99
CA GLY A 56 5.01 0.70 -2.57
C GLY A 56 6.17 1.09 -1.66
N GLY A 57 6.10 0.67 -0.41
CA GLY A 57 7.16 0.82 0.59
C GLY A 57 6.88 1.86 1.66
N GLY A 58 7.54 3.02 1.62
CA GLY A 58 7.22 4.14 2.49
C GLY A 58 5.95 4.83 2.01
N THR A 59 6.06 5.78 1.08
CA THR A 59 4.91 6.51 0.53
C THR A 59 5.24 7.01 -0.87
N PRO A 60 4.87 6.31 -1.94
CA PRO A 60 5.14 6.73 -3.31
C PRO A 60 4.60 8.12 -3.65
N SER A 61 3.45 8.51 -3.10
CA SER A 61 2.87 9.86 -3.27
C SER A 61 3.69 10.99 -2.62
N MET A 62 4.77 10.69 -1.91
CA MET A 62 5.75 11.67 -1.41
C MET A 62 6.80 12.07 -2.45
N LEU A 63 6.87 11.39 -3.59
CA LEU A 63 7.72 11.84 -4.70
C LEU A 63 7.21 13.18 -5.26
N GLU A 64 8.13 14.00 -5.77
CA GLU A 64 7.73 15.24 -6.44
C GLU A 64 7.01 14.95 -7.75
N ARG A 65 6.15 15.85 -8.17
CA ARG A 65 5.37 15.69 -9.41
C ARG A 65 6.30 15.46 -10.61
N GLY A 66 5.92 14.50 -11.43
CA GLY A 66 6.69 14.04 -12.59
C GLY A 66 7.67 12.91 -12.31
N MET A 67 8.08 12.69 -11.04
CA MET A 67 9.06 11.65 -10.71
C MET A 67 8.52 10.23 -10.89
N LEU A 68 7.26 9.96 -10.53
CA LEU A 68 6.63 8.66 -10.79
C LEU A 68 6.56 8.39 -12.29
N LYS A 69 6.18 9.39 -13.07
CA LYS A 69 6.15 9.27 -14.52
C LYS A 69 7.53 8.95 -15.09
N GLU A 70 8.61 9.60 -14.61
CA GLU A 70 9.98 9.28 -15.03
C GLU A 70 10.35 7.81 -14.76
N ILE A 71 9.92 7.26 -13.62
CA ILE A 71 10.15 5.84 -13.28
C ILE A 71 9.41 4.93 -14.27
N PHE A 72 8.13 5.17 -14.53
CA PHE A 72 7.34 4.39 -15.49
C PHE A 72 7.85 4.51 -16.92
N ASP A 73 8.30 5.70 -17.33
CA ASP A 73 8.94 5.91 -18.65
C ASP A 73 10.26 5.10 -18.78
N SER A 74 11.03 4.97 -17.68
CA SER A 74 12.23 4.14 -17.64
C SER A 74 11.89 2.64 -17.76
N LEU A 75 10.89 2.16 -17.02
CA LEU A 75 10.41 0.78 -17.15
C LEU A 75 9.95 0.46 -18.57
N SER A 76 9.14 1.32 -19.17
CA SER A 76 8.61 1.13 -20.52
C SER A 76 9.70 1.09 -21.60
N LYS A 77 10.87 1.70 -21.34
CA LYS A 77 12.04 1.64 -22.23
C LYS A 77 12.88 0.38 -21.99
N ALA A 78 12.92 -0.11 -20.75
CA ALA A 78 13.81 -1.19 -20.32
C ALA A 78 13.23 -2.60 -20.61
N CYS A 79 11.91 -2.77 -20.59
CA CYS A 79 11.26 -4.07 -20.72
C CYS A 79 10.01 -4.05 -21.61
N ASP A 80 9.46 -5.23 -21.91
CA ASP A 80 8.17 -5.38 -22.61
C ASP A 80 7.01 -5.23 -21.61
N MET A 81 6.54 -3.98 -21.47
CA MET A 81 5.48 -3.62 -20.54
C MET A 81 4.10 -4.08 -21.06
N ARG A 82 3.65 -5.24 -20.60
CA ARG A 82 2.29 -5.78 -20.83
C ARG A 82 1.43 -5.76 -19.59
N ALA A 83 1.82 -4.95 -18.61
CA ALA A 83 1.23 -4.95 -17.29
C ALA A 83 -0.29 -4.74 -17.34
N LYS A 84 -1.01 -5.74 -16.83
CA LYS A 84 -2.48 -5.73 -16.68
C LYS A 84 -2.90 -5.01 -15.39
N GLU A 85 -1.97 -4.93 -14.43
CA GLU A 85 -2.14 -4.24 -13.16
C GLU A 85 -0.90 -3.40 -12.88
N ILE A 86 -1.12 -2.11 -12.70
CA ILE A 86 -0.10 -1.16 -12.25
C ILE A 86 -0.66 -0.49 -11.00
N THR A 87 -0.11 -0.86 -9.84
CA THR A 87 -0.53 -0.40 -8.53
C THR A 87 0.42 0.65 -7.97
N VAL A 88 -0.12 1.69 -7.34
CA VAL A 88 0.62 2.66 -6.55
C VAL A 88 -0.02 2.78 -5.16
N GLU A 89 0.80 2.62 -4.11
CA GLU A 89 0.41 2.94 -2.75
C GLU A 89 0.45 4.44 -2.51
N CYS A 90 -0.46 4.94 -1.69
CA CYS A 90 -0.51 6.34 -1.32
C CYS A 90 -1.04 6.56 0.10
N ASN A 91 -0.59 7.64 0.71
CA ASN A 91 -1.14 8.13 1.97
C ASN A 91 -2.09 9.30 1.73
N PRO A 92 -3.20 9.38 2.50
CA PRO A 92 -4.21 10.43 2.31
C PRO A 92 -3.69 11.87 2.36
N ASP A 93 -2.64 12.13 3.15
CA ASP A 93 -2.05 13.46 3.32
C ASP A 93 -1.19 13.95 2.15
N SER A 94 -0.92 13.10 1.16
CA SER A 94 -0.08 13.39 -0.01
C SER A 94 -0.78 13.19 -1.35
N VAL A 95 -2.08 12.87 -1.33
CA VAL A 95 -2.92 12.69 -2.52
C VAL A 95 -3.75 13.94 -2.78
N ASP A 96 -3.63 14.44 -4.00
CA ASP A 96 -4.45 15.51 -4.57
C ASP A 96 -4.83 15.20 -6.02
N LYS A 97 -5.54 16.10 -6.66
CA LYS A 97 -5.95 15.93 -8.05
C LYS A 97 -4.75 15.84 -9.00
N GLU A 98 -3.70 16.64 -8.78
CA GLU A 98 -2.49 16.64 -9.64
C GLU A 98 -1.77 15.27 -9.55
N PHE A 99 -1.67 14.70 -8.35
CA PHE A 99 -1.14 13.35 -8.17
C PHE A 99 -1.98 12.32 -8.94
N CYS A 100 -3.31 12.39 -8.84
CA CYS A 100 -4.20 11.49 -9.54
C CYS A 100 -4.01 11.58 -11.07
N ASP A 101 -3.98 12.79 -11.60
CA ASP A 101 -3.79 13.05 -13.03
C ASP A 101 -2.41 12.50 -13.51
N GLU A 102 -1.36 12.68 -12.71
CA GLU A 102 -0.02 12.15 -12.99
C GLU A 102 -0.02 10.63 -13.09
N ILE A 103 -0.53 9.93 -12.06
CA ILE A 103 -0.48 8.47 -12.04
C ILE A 103 -1.35 7.84 -13.13
N ILE A 104 -2.49 8.45 -13.46
CA ILE A 104 -3.31 8.01 -14.59
C ILE A 104 -2.55 8.16 -15.91
N SER A 105 -1.89 9.30 -16.12
CA SER A 105 -1.07 9.53 -17.31
C SER A 105 0.10 8.56 -17.44
N ALA A 106 0.59 8.04 -16.32
CA ALA A 106 1.63 7.02 -16.24
C ALA A 106 1.11 5.58 -16.44
N GLY A 107 -0.21 5.40 -16.61
CA GLY A 107 -0.84 4.10 -16.85
C GLY A 107 -1.25 3.34 -15.59
N VAL A 108 -1.19 3.98 -14.41
CA VAL A 108 -1.66 3.37 -13.15
C VAL A 108 -3.16 3.12 -13.24
N ASN A 109 -3.57 1.89 -12.95
CA ASN A 109 -4.97 1.46 -13.02
C ASN A 109 -5.50 0.89 -11.69
N ARG A 110 -4.63 0.80 -10.67
CA ARG A 110 -4.99 0.42 -9.29
C ARG A 110 -4.25 1.30 -8.29
N VAL A 111 -4.92 1.66 -7.21
CA VAL A 111 -4.30 2.34 -6.07
C VAL A 111 -4.63 1.64 -4.77
N SER A 112 -3.70 1.68 -3.79
CA SER A 112 -3.95 1.30 -2.40
C SER A 112 -3.76 2.52 -1.51
N ILE A 113 -4.77 2.85 -0.72
CA ILE A 113 -4.74 4.02 0.16
C ILE A 113 -4.85 3.62 1.62
N GLY A 114 -3.84 4.00 2.41
CA GLY A 114 -3.72 3.63 3.81
C GLY A 114 -4.62 4.46 4.73
N LEU A 115 -5.84 4.00 5.01
CA LEU A 115 -6.72 4.59 6.03
C LEU A 115 -6.32 4.15 7.43
N GLN A 116 -6.14 2.88 7.65
CA GLN A 116 -5.88 2.14 8.89
C GLN A 116 -7.11 2.07 9.82
N THR A 117 -7.72 3.17 10.16
CA THR A 117 -8.95 3.25 10.97
C THR A 117 -9.70 4.54 10.65
N ALA A 118 -11.02 4.54 10.81
CA ALA A 118 -11.85 5.73 10.69
C ALA A 118 -11.90 6.56 12.00
N ASN A 119 -11.21 6.13 13.06
CA ASN A 119 -11.15 6.83 14.33
C ASN A 119 -9.91 7.73 14.41
N ASP A 120 -10.10 9.05 14.34
CA ASP A 120 -9.02 10.05 14.39
C ASP A 120 -8.16 9.99 15.66
N LYS A 121 -8.71 9.49 16.78
CA LYS A 121 -7.93 9.34 18.03
C LYS A 121 -6.92 8.19 17.87
N LEU A 122 -7.34 7.08 17.26
CA LEU A 122 -6.46 5.96 17.00
C LEU A 122 -5.40 6.33 15.94
N LEU A 123 -5.76 7.06 14.88
CA LEU A 123 -4.80 7.58 13.91
C LEU A 123 -3.71 8.42 14.60
N LYS A 124 -4.09 9.32 15.50
CA LYS A 124 -3.13 10.12 16.28
C LYS A 124 -2.27 9.27 17.21
N CYS A 125 -2.85 8.27 17.86
CA CYS A 125 -2.14 7.36 18.78
C CYS A 125 -0.99 6.64 18.07
N VAL A 126 -1.19 6.24 16.81
CA VAL A 126 -0.17 5.56 16.00
C VAL A 126 0.64 6.52 15.11
N ASN A 127 0.59 7.82 15.39
CA ASN A 127 1.35 8.86 14.67
C ASN A 127 1.08 8.88 13.14
N ARG A 128 -0.18 8.70 12.72
CA ARG A 128 -0.55 8.88 11.30
C ARG A 128 -0.62 10.37 10.95
N PRO A 129 -0.10 10.78 9.76
CA PRO A 129 -0.08 12.18 9.35
C PRO A 129 -1.43 12.72 8.86
N HIS A 130 -2.42 11.86 8.68
CA HIS A 130 -3.74 12.22 8.16
C HIS A 130 -4.85 12.01 9.21
N ASP A 131 -5.99 12.61 8.96
CA ASP A 131 -7.27 12.40 9.63
C ASP A 131 -8.33 11.90 8.62
N LEU A 132 -9.51 11.56 9.12
CA LEU A 132 -10.61 11.06 8.28
C LEU A 132 -11.02 12.08 7.20
N SER A 133 -10.96 13.37 7.49
CA SER A 133 -11.30 14.41 6.53
C SER A 133 -10.29 14.48 5.36
N SER A 134 -9.02 14.28 5.64
CA SER A 134 -7.95 14.19 4.63
C SER A 134 -8.12 12.94 3.76
N PHE A 135 -8.49 11.81 4.38
CA PHE A 135 -8.79 10.59 3.65
C PHE A 135 -9.95 10.78 2.67
N LEU A 136 -11.04 11.42 3.09
CA LEU A 136 -12.19 11.67 2.21
C LEU A 136 -11.83 12.56 1.02
N ARG A 137 -11.02 13.61 1.23
CA ARG A 137 -10.53 14.45 0.11
C ARG A 137 -9.64 13.66 -0.86
N ALA A 138 -8.75 12.83 -0.33
CA ALA A 138 -7.91 11.96 -1.15
C ALA A 138 -8.74 10.93 -1.94
N TRP A 139 -9.73 10.32 -1.28
CA TRP A 139 -10.64 9.37 -1.91
C TRP A 139 -11.44 9.99 -3.07
N GLU A 140 -11.91 11.23 -2.89
CA GLU A 140 -12.57 12.00 -3.94
C GLU A 140 -11.61 12.31 -5.11
N SER A 141 -10.38 12.73 -4.80
CA SER A 141 -9.35 12.99 -5.83
C SER A 141 -9.03 11.74 -6.65
N LEU A 142 -9.10 10.55 -6.05
CA LEU A 142 -8.88 9.25 -6.71
C LEU A 142 -10.14 8.71 -7.42
N SER A 143 -11.23 9.46 -7.50
CA SER A 143 -12.49 8.99 -8.12
C SER A 143 -12.36 8.53 -9.58
N PRO A 144 -11.43 9.06 -10.42
CA PRO A 144 -11.26 8.56 -11.78
C PRO A 144 -10.66 7.15 -11.85
N ILE A 145 -9.95 6.68 -10.81
CA ILE A 145 -9.38 5.33 -10.77
C ILE A 145 -10.45 4.36 -10.25
N LYS A 146 -10.79 3.38 -11.07
CA LYS A 146 -11.89 2.44 -10.76
C LYS A 146 -11.49 1.33 -9.79
N ASN A 147 -10.24 0.87 -9.83
CA ASN A 147 -9.76 -0.19 -8.94
C ASN A 147 -9.03 0.44 -7.75
N LYS A 148 -9.73 0.54 -6.63
CA LYS A 148 -9.21 1.14 -5.39
C LYS A 148 -9.21 0.13 -4.27
N SER A 149 -8.08 0.04 -3.56
CA SER A 149 -7.92 -0.66 -2.29
C SER A 149 -7.88 0.33 -1.14
N VAL A 150 -8.48 -0.04 -0.03
CA VAL A 150 -8.34 0.66 1.25
C VAL A 150 -7.67 -0.27 2.24
N ASP A 151 -6.61 0.22 2.88
CA ASP A 151 -5.89 -0.56 3.89
C ASP A 151 -6.40 -0.18 5.29
N ILE A 152 -6.79 -1.19 6.08
CA ILE A 152 -7.24 -1.07 7.47
C ILE A 152 -6.38 -1.94 8.38
N MET A 153 -6.33 -1.59 9.67
CA MET A 153 -5.56 -2.33 10.67
C MET A 153 -6.41 -2.75 11.85
N MET A 154 -6.12 -3.95 12.37
CA MET A 154 -6.65 -4.51 13.60
C MET A 154 -5.59 -4.52 14.68
N GLY A 155 -6.00 -4.49 15.94
CA GLY A 155 -5.10 -4.58 17.09
C GLY A 155 -4.35 -3.28 17.41
N LEU A 156 -4.80 -2.12 16.89
CA LEU A 156 -4.19 -0.82 17.22
C LEU A 156 -4.31 -0.53 18.73
N PRO A 157 -3.32 0.17 19.35
CA PRO A 157 -3.38 0.51 20.76
C PRO A 157 -4.68 1.23 21.15
N GLY A 158 -5.47 0.57 22.02
CA GLY A 158 -6.76 1.07 22.49
C GLY A 158 -7.93 0.94 21.51
N GLN A 159 -7.75 0.22 20.38
CA GLN A 159 -8.83 -0.08 19.45
C GLN A 159 -9.80 -1.09 20.06
N THR A 160 -11.09 -0.84 19.92
CA THR A 160 -12.15 -1.78 20.31
C THR A 160 -12.74 -2.49 19.08
N ILE A 161 -13.51 -3.56 19.31
CA ILE A 161 -14.25 -4.25 18.24
C ILE A 161 -15.25 -3.28 17.56
N GLU A 162 -15.86 -2.39 18.34
CA GLU A 162 -16.78 -1.39 17.81
C GLU A 162 -16.07 -0.35 16.92
N ASP A 163 -14.84 0.05 17.27
CA ASP A 163 -14.02 0.93 16.42
C ASP A 163 -13.72 0.28 15.08
N LEU A 164 -13.35 -1.01 15.11
CA LEU A 164 -13.09 -1.77 13.89
C LEU A 164 -14.36 -1.95 13.06
N ALA A 165 -15.46 -2.39 13.66
CA ALA A 165 -16.75 -2.57 12.97
C ALA A 165 -17.21 -1.26 12.31
N SER A 166 -17.10 -0.14 13.02
CA SER A 166 -17.41 1.20 12.49
C SER A 166 -16.50 1.57 11.31
N THR A 167 -15.21 1.23 11.39
CA THR A 167 -14.25 1.44 10.30
C THR A 167 -14.62 0.62 9.07
N VAL A 168 -14.95 -0.67 9.26
CA VAL A 168 -15.34 -1.57 8.15
C VAL A 168 -16.64 -1.12 7.50
N ASP A 169 -17.64 -0.72 8.29
CA ASP A 169 -18.90 -0.18 7.76
C ASP A 169 -18.69 1.12 6.99
N PHE A 170 -17.84 2.02 7.50
CA PHE A 170 -17.45 3.25 6.79
C PHE A 170 -16.78 2.92 5.45
N VAL A 171 -15.76 2.05 5.45
CA VAL A 171 -15.01 1.69 4.25
C VAL A 171 -15.92 1.00 3.21
N THR A 172 -16.74 0.04 3.63
CA THR A 172 -17.66 -0.65 2.72
C THR A 172 -18.72 0.29 2.16
N GLY A 173 -19.10 1.35 2.89
CA GLY A 173 -19.97 2.42 2.41
C GLY A 173 -19.39 3.25 1.26
N LEU A 174 -18.05 3.29 1.13
CA LEU A 174 -17.35 3.92 0.01
C LEU A 174 -17.26 3.02 -1.24
N ASN A 175 -17.63 1.76 -1.13
CA ASN A 175 -17.57 0.75 -2.19
C ASN A 175 -16.19 0.62 -2.88
N PRO A 176 -15.08 0.43 -2.15
CA PRO A 176 -13.81 0.08 -2.77
C PRO A 176 -13.93 -1.28 -3.45
N GLN A 177 -13.09 -1.57 -4.42
CA GLN A 177 -13.03 -2.87 -5.07
C GLN A 177 -12.29 -3.90 -4.24
N HIS A 178 -11.41 -3.41 -3.34
CA HIS A 178 -10.49 -4.23 -2.56
C HIS A 178 -10.29 -3.62 -1.17
N ILE A 179 -10.06 -4.46 -0.17
CA ILE A 179 -9.76 -4.06 1.21
C ILE A 179 -8.60 -4.94 1.68
N SER A 180 -7.49 -4.30 2.10
CA SER A 180 -6.40 -4.97 2.79
C SER A 180 -6.61 -4.78 4.29
N ALA A 181 -6.68 -5.85 5.05
CA ALA A 181 -6.94 -5.84 6.48
C ALA A 181 -5.79 -6.55 7.22
N TYR A 182 -4.93 -5.75 7.82
CA TYR A 182 -3.72 -6.23 8.46
C TYR A 182 -3.87 -6.32 9.97
N SER A 183 -3.40 -7.42 10.54
CA SER A 183 -3.12 -7.51 11.96
C SER A 183 -1.89 -6.69 12.33
N LEU A 184 -1.96 -5.97 13.45
CA LEU A 184 -0.83 -5.22 13.94
C LEU A 184 0.25 -6.16 14.48
N THR A 185 1.40 -6.20 13.83
CA THR A 185 2.59 -6.88 14.33
C THR A 185 3.52 -5.88 15.01
N VAL A 186 4.03 -6.23 16.18
CA VAL A 186 4.94 -5.37 16.96
C VAL A 186 6.38 -5.76 16.66
N GLU A 187 6.96 -5.10 15.68
CA GLU A 187 8.30 -5.38 15.16
C GLU A 187 9.41 -4.67 15.94
N ASP A 188 10.60 -5.28 15.99
CA ASP A 188 11.78 -4.70 16.61
C ASP A 188 12.20 -3.39 15.89
N GLY A 189 12.71 -2.43 16.66
CA GLY A 189 13.10 -1.10 16.15
C GLY A 189 11.94 -0.16 15.84
N THR A 190 10.71 -0.52 16.24
CA THR A 190 9.55 0.37 16.19
C THR A 190 9.32 1.07 17.51
N VAL A 191 8.81 2.31 17.46
CA VAL A 191 8.42 3.07 18.66
C VAL A 191 7.41 2.29 19.50
N LEU A 192 6.53 1.56 18.85
CA LEU A 192 5.51 0.75 19.51
C LEU A 192 6.15 -0.38 20.34
N LYS A 193 7.18 -1.05 19.82
CA LYS A 193 7.95 -2.08 20.56
C LYS A 193 8.67 -1.48 21.75
N GLU A 194 9.31 -0.32 21.56
CA GLU A 194 10.03 0.39 22.61
C GLU A 194 9.10 0.90 23.73
N SER A 195 7.82 1.17 23.42
CA SER A 195 6.82 1.54 24.42
C SER A 195 6.38 0.40 25.32
N GLY A 196 6.77 -0.84 25.01
CA GLY A 196 6.34 -2.04 25.73
C GLY A 196 4.91 -2.48 25.39
N PHE A 197 4.33 -2.00 24.30
CA PHE A 197 3.01 -2.43 23.85
C PHE A 197 3.03 -3.91 23.48
N VAL A 198 2.00 -4.62 23.90
CA VAL A 198 1.77 -6.03 23.58
C VAL A 198 0.40 -6.15 22.94
N VAL A 199 0.32 -6.88 21.83
CA VAL A 199 -0.95 -7.15 21.15
C VAL A 199 -1.79 -8.11 22.03
N ASP A 200 -3.07 -7.82 22.13
CA ASP A 200 -4.06 -8.75 22.69
C ASP A 200 -4.48 -9.73 21.57
N GLU A 201 -3.81 -10.88 21.51
CA GLU A 201 -4.01 -11.88 20.46
C GLU A 201 -5.44 -12.44 20.43
N ASP A 202 -6.07 -12.65 21.60
CA ASP A 202 -7.46 -13.11 21.68
C ASP A 202 -8.43 -12.02 21.18
N GLY A 203 -8.23 -10.79 21.61
CA GLY A 203 -9.02 -9.67 21.14
C GLY A 203 -8.84 -9.38 19.64
N GLU A 204 -7.65 -9.60 19.09
CA GLU A 204 -7.39 -9.46 17.65
C GLU A 204 -8.09 -10.58 16.86
N ALA A 205 -8.11 -11.82 17.36
CA ALA A 205 -8.85 -12.92 16.73
C ALA A 205 -10.35 -12.62 16.68
N ASP A 206 -10.93 -12.10 17.77
CA ASP A 206 -12.33 -11.69 17.82
C ASP A 206 -12.61 -10.53 16.81
N MET A 207 -11.70 -9.57 16.70
CA MET A 207 -11.76 -8.48 15.72
C MET A 207 -11.76 -9.03 14.29
N TYR A 208 -10.89 -9.99 14.01
CA TYR A 208 -10.80 -10.60 12.67
C TYR A 208 -12.11 -11.31 12.27
N ASP A 209 -12.71 -12.06 13.19
CA ASP A 209 -13.98 -12.75 12.95
C ASP A 209 -15.12 -11.76 12.68
N VAL A 210 -15.26 -10.73 13.51
CA VAL A 210 -16.27 -9.69 13.32
C VAL A 210 -16.09 -8.96 11.99
N MET A 211 -14.86 -8.57 11.66
CA MET A 211 -14.55 -7.91 10.37
C MET A 211 -14.88 -8.82 9.19
N SER A 212 -14.44 -10.08 9.24
CA SER A 212 -14.67 -11.06 8.17
C SER A 212 -16.17 -11.27 7.92
N ASP A 213 -16.95 -11.35 8.98
CA ASP A 213 -18.41 -11.47 8.91
C ASP A 213 -19.06 -10.26 8.24
N ILE A 214 -18.65 -9.04 8.61
CA ILE A 214 -19.17 -7.80 8.00
C ILE A 214 -18.80 -7.78 6.50
N LEU A 215 -17.54 -8.01 6.15
CA LEU A 215 -17.05 -7.97 4.78
C LEU A 215 -17.78 -9.01 3.90
N ASN A 216 -17.94 -10.24 4.39
CA ASN A 216 -18.68 -11.28 3.67
C ASN A 216 -20.15 -10.88 3.41
N LYS A 217 -20.84 -10.31 4.40
CA LYS A 217 -22.21 -9.80 4.25
C LYS A 217 -22.33 -8.66 3.22
N LYS A 218 -21.24 -7.88 3.05
CA LYS A 218 -21.14 -6.79 2.06
C LYS A 218 -20.65 -7.27 0.68
N GLY A 219 -20.41 -8.58 0.50
CA GLY A 219 -20.03 -9.18 -0.79
C GLY A 219 -18.53 -9.25 -1.07
N TYR A 220 -17.69 -8.82 -0.13
CA TYR A 220 -16.25 -8.99 -0.22
C TYR A 220 -15.88 -10.42 0.15
N ARG A 221 -14.98 -11.02 -0.63
CA ARG A 221 -14.48 -12.37 -0.40
C ARG A 221 -12.99 -12.31 -0.05
N ARG A 222 -12.61 -13.04 1.00
CA ARG A 222 -11.21 -13.27 1.29
C ARG A 222 -10.61 -14.18 0.22
N TYR A 223 -9.48 -13.78 -0.37
CA TYR A 223 -8.78 -14.59 -1.36
C TYR A 223 -7.36 -14.99 -0.92
N GLU A 224 -6.83 -14.32 0.12
CA GLU A 224 -5.60 -14.70 0.83
C GLU A 224 -5.70 -14.26 2.30
N VAL A 225 -4.59 -14.24 3.07
CA VAL A 225 -4.61 -14.05 4.53
C VAL A 225 -5.21 -12.71 4.95
N SER A 226 -4.77 -11.62 4.35
CA SER A 226 -5.12 -10.24 4.76
C SER A 226 -5.99 -9.50 3.76
N ASN A 227 -6.27 -10.08 2.58
CA ASN A 227 -6.90 -9.35 1.50
C ASN A 227 -8.30 -9.86 1.15
N PHE A 228 -9.21 -8.90 1.04
CA PHE A 228 -10.62 -9.10 0.68
C PHE A 228 -10.95 -8.25 -0.55
N CYS A 229 -11.77 -8.79 -1.46
CA CYS A 229 -12.18 -8.03 -2.64
C CYS A 229 -13.58 -8.39 -3.11
N LEU A 230 -14.16 -7.53 -3.94
CA LEU A 230 -15.29 -7.88 -4.79
C LEU A 230 -14.82 -8.87 -5.87
N PRO A 231 -15.67 -9.79 -6.34
CA PRO A 231 -15.29 -10.81 -7.33
C PRO A 231 -14.59 -10.19 -8.57
N GLY A 232 -13.41 -10.69 -8.91
CA GLY A 232 -12.61 -10.26 -10.07
C GLY A 232 -11.70 -9.06 -9.80
N TYR A 233 -11.56 -8.63 -8.54
CA TYR A 233 -10.67 -7.54 -8.14
C TYR A 233 -9.52 -8.00 -7.22
N GLU A 234 -9.20 -9.29 -7.25
CA GLU A 234 -8.02 -9.83 -6.60
C GLU A 234 -6.77 -9.08 -7.10
N SER A 235 -5.88 -8.65 -6.19
CA SER A 235 -4.60 -8.04 -6.59
C SER A 235 -3.75 -9.08 -7.30
N LYS A 236 -3.48 -8.87 -8.57
CA LYS A 236 -2.68 -9.81 -9.38
C LYS A 236 -1.23 -9.84 -8.92
N HIS A 237 -0.71 -8.68 -8.52
CA HIS A 237 0.66 -8.60 -8.04
C HIS A 237 0.81 -9.36 -6.71
N ASN A 238 -0.09 -9.14 -5.73
CA ASN A 238 -0.03 -9.86 -4.45
C ASN A 238 -0.27 -11.36 -4.64
N SER A 239 -1.22 -11.74 -5.52
CA SER A 239 -1.47 -13.17 -5.81
C SER A 239 -0.25 -13.86 -6.41
N SER A 240 0.60 -13.16 -7.17
CA SER A 240 1.79 -13.74 -7.78
C SER A 240 2.85 -14.19 -6.74
N TYR A 241 2.87 -13.62 -5.55
CA TYR A 241 3.73 -14.10 -4.46
C TYR A 241 3.28 -15.48 -3.94
N TRP A 242 1.98 -15.69 -3.81
CA TRP A 242 1.42 -16.99 -3.41
C TRP A 242 1.61 -18.07 -4.46
N ASP A 243 1.64 -17.69 -5.73
CA ASP A 243 1.91 -18.60 -6.87
C ASP A 243 3.41 -18.83 -7.09
N LEU A 244 4.29 -18.24 -6.27
CA LEU A 244 5.76 -18.28 -6.40
C LEU A 244 6.23 -17.81 -7.79
N SER A 245 5.54 -16.85 -8.37
CA SER A 245 5.93 -16.27 -9.67
C SER A 245 7.16 -15.38 -9.51
N ASP A 246 8.01 -15.38 -10.53
CA ASP A 246 9.19 -14.51 -10.54
C ASP A 246 8.83 -13.03 -10.49
N TYR A 247 9.60 -12.25 -9.74
CA TYR A 247 9.51 -10.79 -9.77
C TYR A 247 10.87 -10.11 -9.64
N TYR A 248 10.94 -8.88 -10.09
CA TYR A 248 12.09 -7.99 -9.95
C TYR A 248 11.80 -6.96 -8.85
N GLY A 249 12.57 -7.01 -7.74
CA GLY A 249 12.55 -5.97 -6.71
C GLY A 249 13.60 -4.90 -6.98
N PHE A 250 13.19 -3.61 -6.92
CA PHE A 250 14.06 -2.45 -7.11
C PHE A 250 14.13 -1.61 -5.85
N CYS A 251 15.36 -1.10 -5.54
CA CYS A 251 15.64 -0.31 -4.33
C CYS A 251 15.43 -1.10 -3.03
N LEU A 252 15.47 -2.42 -3.08
CA LEU A 252 15.50 -3.24 -1.87
C LEU A 252 16.95 -3.38 -1.41
N LEU A 253 17.21 -3.08 -0.14
CA LEU A 253 18.52 -3.34 0.47
C LEU A 253 18.84 -4.84 0.50
N TYR A 254 17.80 -5.68 0.52
CA TYR A 254 17.92 -7.14 0.44
C TYR A 254 16.83 -7.68 -0.47
N THR A 255 17.21 -8.38 -1.53
CA THR A 255 16.27 -8.96 -2.49
C THR A 255 15.65 -10.27 -2.02
N SER A 256 16.16 -10.86 -0.93
CA SER A 256 15.68 -12.13 -0.37
C SER A 256 14.60 -11.96 0.68
N ASP A 257 14.49 -10.79 1.32
CA ASP A 257 13.61 -10.62 2.48
C ASP A 257 12.19 -10.20 2.11
N ALA A 258 11.94 -9.80 0.87
CA ALA A 258 10.60 -9.42 0.41
C ALA A 258 9.70 -10.63 0.04
N ALA A 259 10.25 -11.85 0.08
CA ALA A 259 9.50 -13.07 -0.19
C ALA A 259 9.16 -13.87 1.09
N ASP A 260 9.69 -13.46 2.23
CA ASP A 260 9.54 -14.17 3.52
C ASP A 260 8.59 -13.44 4.50
N GLU A 261 7.92 -12.33 4.09
CA GLU A 261 6.93 -11.61 4.89
C GLU A 261 5.51 -11.77 4.34
#